data_e27516cc7f0a376f89c9723218e4ff9a
#
_entry.id   e27516cc7f0a376f89c9723218e4ff9a
#
_cell.length_a   1.000
_cell.length_b   1.000
_cell.length_c   1.000
_cell.angle_alpha   90.00
_cell.angle_beta   90.00
_cell.angle_gamma   90.00
#
_symmetry.space_group_name_H-M   'P 1'
#
loop_
_entity.id
_entity.type
_entity.pdbx_description
1 polymer ?
#
loop_
_entity_poly.entity_id
_entity_poly.type
_entity_poly.pdbx_seq_one_letter_code
_entity_poly.pdbx_strand_id
1 'polypeptide(L)'
;MAWDAIPFDAAFDPAEETTLADALARIIGDRDIVMLGESSHGDGASIRLRGRLVELLHRRFGFDVLAFEADFWSVTRGWDDISRPEEVRPFAQTNIYDFWGRAPAADGLWAYVESVFRAGGRLDVCGFDCRLKGASARSGVVDVLRPVATTVGLSNDAFEALVRGYAALQSAEFDAPPETAVQEAYFTAIARFVSLLRRDDAAAGDASGQVLAELASLDAWARFAWLGHSRDEAMAANLGWLIRHKHPGRKIIVWAHNNHILKNSTVYLDVRDKGPAAQIAAMSDAQKTALAYVGGVISRAFPDRVCAIATTLGRGHVSALSHKALDGSEIDFSVTRPVPTQEPDSLEAALLDRGSGAVVVDFKGLAHGDFFRSRLLDLSFSAEAPYGRGYDAAIYLRDGEGLA
;
A
#
# COMPACT_ATOMS: atom_id res chain seq x y z
N MET A 1 7.39 23.45 -19.15
CA MET A 1 6.20 22.61 -19.40
C MET A 1 4.99 23.30 -18.78
N ALA A 2 3.87 23.37 -19.48
CA ALA A 2 2.63 23.94 -18.91
C ALA A 2 1.87 22.77 -18.23
N TRP A 3 1.70 22.86 -16.91
CA TRP A 3 0.98 21.88 -16.12
C TRP A 3 -0.50 22.26 -16.06
N ASP A 4 -1.42 21.32 -16.27
CA ASP A 4 -2.81 21.45 -15.85
C ASP A 4 -2.85 21.26 -14.32
N ALA A 5 -2.71 22.37 -13.62
CA ALA A 5 -2.47 22.43 -12.18
C ALA A 5 -3.60 23.18 -11.49
N ILE A 6 -4.35 22.48 -10.65
CA ILE A 6 -5.52 22.98 -9.94
C ILE A 6 -5.14 23.17 -8.47
N PRO A 7 -4.99 24.43 -8.00
CA PRO A 7 -4.70 24.71 -6.61
C PRO A 7 -5.91 24.43 -5.73
N PHE A 8 -5.65 23.99 -4.50
CA PHE A 8 -6.65 23.86 -3.44
C PHE A 8 -6.01 24.05 -2.06
N ASP A 9 -6.81 24.32 -1.05
CA ASP A 9 -6.34 24.35 0.33
C ASP A 9 -6.41 22.94 0.95
N ALA A 10 -5.33 22.49 1.53
CA ALA A 10 -5.28 21.22 2.25
C ALA A 10 -6.17 21.19 3.51
N ALA A 11 -6.65 22.36 3.98
CA ALA A 11 -7.65 22.48 5.05
C ALA A 11 -9.07 22.07 4.63
N PHE A 12 -9.33 21.97 3.31
CA PHE A 12 -10.60 21.51 2.74
C PHE A 12 -11.81 22.32 3.21
N ASP A 13 -11.82 23.63 2.96
CA ASP A 13 -13.07 24.37 3.12
C ASP A 13 -14.12 23.87 2.09
N PRO A 14 -15.43 24.12 2.31
CA PRO A 14 -16.48 23.57 1.44
C PRO A 14 -16.38 23.97 -0.02
N ALA A 15 -15.85 25.16 -0.34
CA ALA A 15 -15.72 25.63 -1.72
C ALA A 15 -14.56 24.91 -2.42
N GLU A 16 -13.46 24.70 -1.72
CA GLU A 16 -12.28 24.01 -2.23
C GLU A 16 -12.47 22.49 -2.29
N GLU A 17 -13.26 21.89 -1.38
CA GLU A 17 -13.72 20.51 -1.50
C GLU A 17 -14.40 20.27 -2.84
N THR A 18 -15.25 21.22 -3.30
CA THR A 18 -15.93 21.11 -4.59
C THR A 18 -14.95 21.17 -5.75
N THR A 19 -14.01 22.11 -5.73
CA THR A 19 -12.99 22.24 -6.77
C THR A 19 -12.12 20.97 -6.88
N LEU A 20 -11.70 20.42 -5.74
CA LEU A 20 -10.93 19.18 -5.69
C LEU A 20 -11.79 17.99 -6.18
N ALA A 21 -13.06 17.89 -5.76
CA ALA A 21 -13.96 16.83 -6.20
C ALA A 21 -14.15 16.84 -7.72
N ASP A 22 -14.34 18.03 -8.33
CA ASP A 22 -14.47 18.17 -9.77
C ASP A 22 -13.18 17.78 -10.53
N ALA A 23 -12.02 18.12 -9.97
CA ALA A 23 -10.72 17.69 -10.51
C ALA A 23 -10.59 16.16 -10.44
N LEU A 24 -10.87 15.57 -9.28
CA LEU A 24 -10.81 14.12 -9.08
C LEU A 24 -11.83 13.38 -9.97
N ALA A 25 -13.04 13.92 -10.16
CA ALA A 25 -14.02 13.33 -11.07
C ALA A 25 -13.50 13.20 -12.50
N ARG A 26 -12.80 14.23 -13.00
CA ARG A 26 -12.19 14.19 -14.35
C ARG A 26 -11.00 13.22 -14.42
N ILE A 27 -10.16 13.18 -13.36
CA ILE A 27 -8.99 12.32 -13.29
C ILE A 27 -9.42 10.86 -13.16
N ILE A 28 -10.34 10.55 -12.25
CA ILE A 28 -10.78 9.18 -11.95
C ILE A 28 -11.68 8.65 -13.08
N GLY A 29 -12.61 9.46 -13.61
CA GLY A 29 -13.58 9.00 -14.59
C GLY A 29 -14.43 7.85 -14.03
N ASP A 30 -14.61 6.80 -14.82
CA ASP A 30 -15.41 5.62 -14.46
C ASP A 30 -14.60 4.54 -13.71
N ARG A 31 -13.35 4.82 -13.34
CA ARG A 31 -12.48 3.85 -12.68
C ARG A 31 -12.91 3.58 -11.24
N ASP A 32 -12.83 2.34 -10.83
CA ASP A 32 -13.31 1.83 -9.54
C ASP A 32 -12.17 1.35 -8.62
N ILE A 33 -10.91 1.49 -9.05
CA ILE A 33 -9.72 1.25 -8.24
C ILE A 33 -8.90 2.54 -8.25
N VAL A 34 -8.88 3.27 -7.14
CA VAL A 34 -8.08 4.50 -6.96
C VAL A 34 -6.92 4.20 -6.03
N MET A 35 -5.70 4.38 -6.53
CA MET A 35 -4.48 4.21 -5.76
C MET A 35 -3.95 5.57 -5.32
N LEU A 36 -3.83 5.79 -4.00
CA LEU A 36 -3.32 6.99 -3.36
C LEU A 36 -1.91 6.72 -2.83
N GLY A 37 -0.92 7.38 -3.41
CA GLY A 37 0.47 7.22 -3.06
C GLY A 37 1.01 8.26 -2.08
N GLU A 38 2.16 7.95 -1.48
CA GLU A 38 2.99 8.89 -0.73
C GLU A 38 4.47 8.71 -1.12
N SER A 39 5.23 9.80 -1.08
CA SER A 39 6.67 9.76 -1.38
C SER A 39 7.52 9.40 -0.16
N SER A 40 6.93 9.35 1.03
CA SER A 40 7.58 8.96 2.28
C SER A 40 6.54 8.57 3.34
N HIS A 41 6.73 7.44 4.00
CA HIS A 41 5.88 7.04 5.14
C HIS A 41 5.96 7.99 6.34
N GLY A 42 7.00 8.84 6.41
CA GLY A 42 7.20 9.83 7.46
C GLY A 42 6.50 11.17 7.22
N ASP A 43 5.72 11.32 6.15
CA ASP A 43 5.05 12.57 5.80
C ASP A 43 3.64 12.67 6.40
N GLY A 44 3.52 13.36 7.52
CA GLY A 44 2.24 13.59 8.19
C GLY A 44 1.27 14.45 7.38
N ALA A 45 1.76 15.42 6.59
CA ALA A 45 0.89 16.24 5.74
C ALA A 45 0.21 15.39 4.65
N SER A 46 0.97 14.49 4.01
CA SER A 46 0.42 13.53 3.04
C SER A 46 -0.58 12.56 3.68
N ILE A 47 -0.32 12.08 4.90
CA ILE A 47 -1.24 11.19 5.62
C ILE A 47 -2.56 11.91 5.92
N ARG A 48 -2.50 13.15 6.44
CA ARG A 48 -3.72 13.95 6.67
C ARG A 48 -4.51 14.19 5.39
N LEU A 49 -3.81 14.61 4.32
CA LEU A 49 -4.44 14.81 3.02
C LEU A 49 -5.13 13.54 2.53
N ARG A 50 -4.44 12.41 2.52
CA ARG A 50 -5.03 11.14 2.04
C ARG A 50 -6.20 10.68 2.90
N GLY A 51 -6.18 10.93 4.21
CA GLY A 51 -7.33 10.71 5.09
C GLY A 51 -8.55 11.51 4.63
N ARG A 52 -8.37 12.78 4.27
CA ARG A 52 -9.45 13.62 3.70
C ARG A 52 -9.87 13.17 2.30
N LEU A 53 -8.94 12.69 1.48
CA LEU A 53 -9.27 12.10 0.18
C LEU A 53 -10.10 10.82 0.32
N VAL A 54 -9.80 9.96 1.30
CA VAL A 54 -10.62 8.78 1.61
C VAL A 54 -12.04 9.20 1.99
N GLU A 55 -12.21 10.20 2.87
CA GLU A 55 -13.52 10.75 3.20
C GLU A 55 -14.26 11.24 1.96
N LEU A 56 -13.59 12.04 1.11
CA LEU A 56 -14.17 12.60 -0.12
C LEU A 56 -14.57 11.50 -1.11
N LEU A 57 -13.68 10.53 -1.35
CA LEU A 57 -13.93 9.39 -2.26
C LEU A 57 -15.08 8.53 -1.75
N HIS A 58 -15.15 8.27 -0.45
CA HIS A 58 -16.25 7.52 0.13
C HIS A 58 -17.59 8.28 -0.01
N ARG A 59 -17.66 9.53 0.42
CA ARG A 59 -18.89 10.31 0.47
C ARG A 59 -19.44 10.72 -0.92
N ARG A 60 -18.54 11.07 -1.84
CA ARG A 60 -18.92 11.68 -3.13
C ARG A 60 -18.86 10.71 -4.30
N PHE A 61 -18.00 9.70 -4.23
CA PHE A 61 -17.73 8.78 -5.35
C PHE A 61 -18.11 7.33 -5.06
N GLY A 62 -18.53 7.02 -3.83
CA GLY A 62 -18.98 5.69 -3.43
C GLY A 62 -17.88 4.65 -3.33
N PHE A 63 -16.64 5.05 -3.04
CA PHE A 63 -15.57 4.14 -2.69
C PHE A 63 -15.76 3.66 -1.25
N ASP A 64 -15.97 2.39 -1.04
CA ASP A 64 -16.39 1.82 0.24
C ASP A 64 -15.45 0.72 0.77
N VAL A 65 -14.30 0.52 0.12
CA VAL A 65 -13.21 -0.35 0.57
C VAL A 65 -11.90 0.44 0.60
N LEU A 66 -11.17 0.35 1.72
CA LEU A 66 -9.86 0.94 1.92
C LEU A 66 -8.82 -0.17 2.13
N ALA A 67 -8.00 -0.40 1.11
CA ALA A 67 -6.93 -1.40 1.13
C ALA A 67 -5.59 -0.74 1.44
N PHE A 68 -4.97 -1.13 2.56
CA PHE A 68 -3.65 -0.64 2.99
C PHE A 68 -2.50 -1.54 2.52
N GLU A 69 -1.34 -0.94 2.25
CA GLU A 69 -0.05 -1.63 2.25
C GLU A 69 0.28 -2.08 3.68
N ALA A 70 -0.50 -3.00 4.20
CA ALA A 70 -0.42 -3.53 5.55
C ALA A 70 -0.76 -5.02 5.54
N ASP A 71 -0.51 -5.70 6.63
CA ASP A 71 -0.68 -7.14 6.83
C ASP A 71 -2.02 -7.67 6.27
N PHE A 72 -1.91 -8.53 5.25
CA PHE A 72 -3.09 -9.13 4.58
C PHE A 72 -3.95 -9.92 5.56
N TRP A 73 -3.34 -10.75 6.42
CA TRP A 73 -4.07 -11.56 7.40
C TRP A 73 -4.75 -10.70 8.46
N SER A 74 -3.92 -9.93 9.21
CA SER A 74 -4.40 -9.18 10.37
C SER A 74 -5.46 -8.17 10.01
N VAL A 75 -5.25 -7.44 8.92
CA VAL A 75 -6.18 -6.35 8.56
C VAL A 75 -7.43 -6.91 7.88
N THR A 76 -7.28 -7.87 6.95
CA THR A 76 -8.43 -8.36 6.18
C THR A 76 -9.35 -9.25 7.01
N ARG A 77 -8.78 -10.21 7.76
CA ARG A 77 -9.58 -11.10 8.63
C ARG A 77 -10.05 -10.40 9.90
N GLY A 78 -9.15 -9.67 10.56
CA GLY A 78 -9.49 -9.02 11.81
C GLY A 78 -10.51 -7.89 11.66
N TRP A 79 -10.59 -7.26 10.48
CA TRP A 79 -11.62 -6.25 10.22
C TRP A 79 -13.03 -6.83 10.18
N ASP A 80 -13.19 -8.09 9.78
CA ASP A 80 -14.50 -8.75 9.75
C ASP A 80 -15.14 -8.87 11.16
N ASP A 81 -14.31 -8.87 12.20
CA ASP A 81 -14.76 -8.94 13.59
C ASP A 81 -15.10 -7.56 14.18
N ILE A 82 -14.77 -6.46 13.50
CA ILE A 82 -15.07 -5.09 13.95
C ILE A 82 -16.55 -4.80 13.72
N SER A 83 -17.26 -4.59 14.80
CA SER A 83 -18.72 -4.36 14.81
C SER A 83 -19.14 -3.04 15.45
N ARG A 84 -18.24 -2.40 16.21
CA ARG A 84 -18.52 -1.19 16.99
C ARG A 84 -17.50 -0.10 16.72
N PRO A 85 -17.91 1.18 16.72
CA PRO A 85 -17.00 2.30 16.42
C PRO A 85 -15.77 2.35 17.34
N GLU A 86 -15.92 2.05 18.63
CA GLU A 86 -14.84 2.08 19.61
C GLU A 86 -13.76 1.00 19.42
N GLU A 87 -14.00 0.03 18.55
CA GLU A 87 -13.05 -1.04 18.20
C GLU A 87 -12.10 -0.60 17.07
N VAL A 88 -12.49 0.39 16.25
CA VAL A 88 -11.76 0.83 15.05
C VAL A 88 -10.35 1.31 15.39
N ARG A 89 -10.23 2.23 16.35
CA ARG A 89 -8.94 2.81 16.72
C ARG A 89 -7.98 1.78 17.33
N PRO A 90 -8.37 0.98 18.34
CA PRO A 90 -7.53 -0.09 18.87
C PRO A 90 -7.10 -1.10 17.81
N PHE A 91 -8.00 -1.44 16.88
CA PHE A 91 -7.69 -2.33 15.77
C PHE A 91 -6.58 -1.75 14.86
N ALA A 92 -6.73 -0.49 14.43
CA ALA A 92 -5.75 0.19 13.59
C ALA A 92 -4.38 0.26 14.27
N GLN A 93 -4.34 0.61 15.55
CA GLN A 93 -3.11 0.73 16.36
C GLN A 93 -2.35 -0.57 16.54
N THR A 94 -2.99 -1.71 16.38
CA THR A 94 -2.39 -3.03 16.63
C THR A 94 -2.13 -3.85 15.37
N ASN A 95 -2.83 -3.56 14.25
CA ASN A 95 -2.77 -4.38 13.04
C ASN A 95 -2.27 -3.63 11.80
N ILE A 96 -2.21 -2.30 11.83
CA ILE A 96 -1.69 -1.47 10.75
C ILE A 96 -0.35 -0.89 11.19
N TYR A 97 0.57 -0.66 10.25
CA TYR A 97 1.88 -0.08 10.58
C TYR A 97 1.73 1.21 11.38
N ASP A 98 2.58 1.42 12.38
CA ASP A 98 2.47 2.51 13.37
C ASP A 98 2.33 3.89 12.73
N PHE A 99 3.03 4.16 11.64
CA PHE A 99 2.94 5.45 10.92
C PHE A 99 1.58 5.71 10.27
N TRP A 100 0.70 4.71 10.13
CA TRP A 100 -0.69 4.86 9.68
C TRP A 100 -1.71 4.48 10.76
N GLY A 101 -1.36 3.58 11.68
CA GLY A 101 -2.26 3.12 12.73
C GLY A 101 -2.22 3.95 14.01
N ARG A 102 -1.04 4.49 14.39
CA ARG A 102 -0.78 5.13 15.69
C ARG A 102 -0.39 6.60 15.57
N ALA A 103 0.15 7.05 14.44
CA ALA A 103 0.60 8.42 14.29
C ALA A 103 -0.55 9.42 14.40
N PRO A 104 -0.36 10.55 15.13
CA PRO A 104 -1.36 11.63 15.22
C PRO A 104 -1.82 12.16 13.85
N ALA A 105 -0.95 12.15 12.86
CA ALA A 105 -1.30 12.52 11.49
C ALA A 105 -2.43 11.67 10.87
N ALA A 106 -2.64 10.43 11.35
CA ALA A 106 -3.70 9.54 10.88
C ALA A 106 -5.01 9.65 11.70
N ASP A 107 -5.04 10.47 12.76
CA ASP A 107 -6.19 10.59 13.66
C ASP A 107 -7.49 10.96 12.94
N GLY A 108 -7.41 11.87 11.97
CA GLY A 108 -8.56 12.30 11.18
C GLY A 108 -9.17 11.18 10.35
N LEU A 109 -8.33 10.31 9.76
CA LEU A 109 -8.80 9.14 9.02
C LEU A 109 -9.58 8.17 9.91
N TRP A 110 -9.01 7.80 11.05
CA TRP A 110 -9.64 6.82 11.95
C TRP A 110 -10.89 7.38 12.62
N ALA A 111 -10.89 8.68 12.98
CA ALA A 111 -12.10 9.36 13.46
C ALA A 111 -13.21 9.37 12.40
N TYR A 112 -12.86 9.54 11.12
CA TYR A 112 -13.83 9.43 10.03
C TYR A 112 -14.39 8.01 9.93
N VAL A 113 -13.56 6.97 9.91
CA VAL A 113 -14.02 5.57 9.88
C VAL A 113 -14.96 5.26 11.05
N GLU A 114 -14.60 5.67 12.28
CA GLU A 114 -15.49 5.55 13.44
C GLU A 114 -16.84 6.27 13.23
N SER A 115 -16.82 7.46 12.63
CA SER A 115 -18.05 8.23 12.36
C SER A 115 -18.97 7.53 11.37
N VAL A 116 -18.40 6.86 10.36
CA VAL A 116 -19.16 6.03 9.40
C VAL A 116 -19.89 4.90 10.13
N PHE A 117 -19.19 4.20 11.04
CA PHE A 117 -19.82 3.15 11.87
C PHE A 117 -20.94 3.71 12.74
N ARG A 118 -20.73 4.84 13.43
CA ARG A 118 -21.77 5.49 14.26
C ARG A 118 -23.01 5.89 13.47
N ALA A 119 -22.85 6.23 12.21
CA ALA A 119 -23.96 6.54 11.31
C ALA A 119 -24.65 5.29 10.74
N GLY A 120 -24.24 4.08 11.12
CA GLY A 120 -24.77 2.82 10.58
C GLY A 120 -24.27 2.47 9.19
N GLY A 121 -23.26 3.20 8.68
CA GLY A 121 -22.55 2.88 7.44
C GLY A 121 -21.38 1.94 7.68
N ARG A 122 -20.67 1.60 6.60
CA ARG A 122 -19.44 0.81 6.65
C ARG A 122 -18.46 1.26 5.58
N LEU A 123 -17.21 1.45 5.98
CA LEU A 123 -16.04 1.53 5.12
C LEU A 123 -15.17 0.33 5.47
N ASP A 124 -15.12 -0.67 4.57
CA ASP A 124 -14.32 -1.87 4.81
C ASP A 124 -12.83 -1.57 4.72
N VAL A 125 -12.06 -2.07 5.69
CA VAL A 125 -10.60 -1.93 5.72
C VAL A 125 -9.97 -3.29 5.50
N CYS A 126 -8.97 -3.38 4.62
CA CYS A 126 -8.23 -4.60 4.37
C CYS A 126 -6.74 -4.31 4.15
N GLY A 127 -5.90 -5.33 4.29
CA GLY A 127 -4.47 -5.27 4.01
C GLY A 127 -4.11 -6.09 2.79
N PHE A 128 -3.01 -5.76 2.12
CA PHE A 128 -2.53 -6.57 1.00
C PHE A 128 -1.03 -6.91 1.05
N ASP A 129 -0.30 -6.48 2.07
CA ASP A 129 1.10 -6.89 2.27
C ASP A 129 1.17 -8.35 2.72
N CYS A 130 2.06 -9.12 2.10
CA CYS A 130 2.28 -10.53 2.47
C CYS A 130 2.96 -10.70 3.83
N ARG A 131 3.60 -9.67 4.39
CA ARG A 131 4.26 -9.71 5.70
C ARG A 131 3.23 -9.64 6.82
N LEU A 132 3.09 -10.72 7.56
CA LEU A 132 2.10 -10.87 8.63
C LEU A 132 2.66 -10.34 9.96
N LYS A 133 2.71 -9.04 10.13
CA LYS A 133 3.33 -8.33 11.28
C LYS A 133 2.32 -7.78 12.29
N GLY A 134 1.04 -7.73 11.97
CA GLY A 134 -0.02 -7.28 12.87
C GLY A 134 -0.20 -8.19 14.09
N ALA A 135 -0.76 -7.64 15.17
CA ALA A 135 -0.94 -8.38 16.41
C ALA A 135 -1.88 -9.59 16.23
N SER A 136 -2.93 -9.44 15.42
CA SER A 136 -3.88 -10.53 15.14
C SER A 136 -3.22 -11.72 14.44
N ALA A 137 -2.27 -11.48 13.51
CA ALA A 137 -1.53 -12.57 12.86
C ALA A 137 -0.57 -13.25 13.83
N ARG A 138 0.16 -12.47 14.63
CA ARG A 138 1.13 -13.03 15.59
C ARG A 138 0.48 -14.01 16.57
N SER A 139 -0.72 -13.70 17.03
CA SER A 139 -1.44 -14.53 18.01
C SER A 139 -2.40 -15.55 17.37
N GLY A 140 -2.92 -15.31 16.17
CA GLY A 140 -4.09 -16.01 15.65
C GLY A 140 -3.86 -16.95 14.48
N VAL A 141 -2.79 -16.79 13.67
CA VAL A 141 -2.58 -17.59 12.45
C VAL A 141 -2.60 -19.08 12.74
N VAL A 142 -1.84 -19.51 13.76
CA VAL A 142 -1.73 -20.95 14.11
C VAL A 142 -3.06 -21.49 14.60
N ASP A 143 -3.79 -20.74 15.44
CA ASP A 143 -5.06 -21.15 16.05
C ASP A 143 -6.16 -21.26 15.00
N VAL A 144 -6.18 -20.39 14.01
CA VAL A 144 -7.15 -20.43 12.89
C VAL A 144 -6.83 -21.57 11.92
N LEU A 145 -5.55 -21.78 11.58
CA LEU A 145 -5.16 -22.79 10.60
C LEU A 145 -5.21 -24.22 11.15
N ARG A 146 -4.98 -24.45 12.44
CA ARG A 146 -4.92 -25.79 13.05
C ARG A 146 -6.22 -26.59 12.90
N PRO A 147 -7.41 -26.06 13.23
CA PRO A 147 -8.66 -26.78 13.01
C PRO A 147 -8.89 -27.13 11.54
N VAL A 148 -8.59 -26.20 10.63
CA VAL A 148 -8.72 -26.40 9.19
C VAL A 148 -7.78 -27.51 8.71
N ALA A 149 -6.51 -27.49 9.12
CA ALA A 149 -5.52 -28.50 8.80
C ALA A 149 -5.97 -29.90 9.27
N THR A 150 -6.52 -29.98 10.49
CA THR A 150 -7.07 -31.22 11.05
C THR A 150 -8.24 -31.74 10.21
N THR A 151 -9.18 -30.88 9.84
CA THR A 151 -10.36 -31.23 9.05
C THR A 151 -10.00 -31.80 7.69
N VAL A 152 -9.02 -31.21 7.00
CA VAL A 152 -8.60 -31.69 5.67
C VAL A 152 -7.56 -32.82 5.72
N GLY A 153 -7.20 -33.29 6.92
CA GLY A 153 -6.30 -34.44 7.12
C GLY A 153 -4.82 -34.13 6.87
N LEU A 154 -4.38 -32.89 7.13
CA LEU A 154 -2.95 -32.57 7.17
C LEU A 154 -2.33 -33.22 8.41
N SER A 155 -1.19 -33.92 8.24
CA SER A 155 -0.52 -34.56 9.39
C SER A 155 0.01 -33.53 10.39
N ASN A 156 0.07 -33.91 11.68
CA ASN A 156 0.62 -33.07 12.72
C ASN A 156 2.06 -32.65 12.42
N ASP A 157 2.90 -33.56 11.91
CA ASP A 157 4.29 -33.23 11.58
C ASP A 157 4.40 -32.16 10.50
N ALA A 158 3.53 -32.21 9.47
CA ALA A 158 3.47 -31.20 8.43
C ALA A 158 2.96 -29.86 8.99
N PHE A 159 1.95 -29.87 9.84
CA PHE A 159 1.47 -28.63 10.47
C PHE A 159 2.54 -28.01 11.39
N GLU A 160 3.24 -28.80 12.19
CA GLU A 160 4.32 -28.31 13.04
C GLU A 160 5.53 -27.79 12.21
N ALA A 161 5.78 -28.32 11.01
CA ALA A 161 6.75 -27.74 10.09
C ALA A 161 6.33 -26.33 9.60
N LEU A 162 5.03 -26.15 9.29
CA LEU A 162 4.48 -24.83 8.97
C LEU A 162 4.65 -23.86 10.15
N VAL A 163 4.30 -24.28 11.36
CA VAL A 163 4.41 -23.44 12.57
C VAL A 163 5.85 -23.01 12.81
N ARG A 164 6.84 -23.95 12.69
CA ARG A 164 8.27 -23.60 12.85
C ARG A 164 8.73 -22.57 11.80
N GLY A 165 8.35 -22.74 10.55
CA GLY A 165 8.70 -21.78 9.50
C GLY A 165 8.04 -20.41 9.73
N TYR A 166 6.77 -20.40 10.13
CA TYR A 166 6.07 -19.16 10.48
C TYR A 166 6.75 -18.43 11.66
N ALA A 167 7.15 -19.16 12.70
CA ALA A 167 7.89 -18.59 13.83
C ALA A 167 9.24 -17.98 13.38
N ALA A 168 9.94 -18.63 12.44
CA ALA A 168 11.17 -18.08 11.86
C ALA A 168 10.91 -16.78 11.09
N LEU A 169 9.82 -16.68 10.33
CA LEU A 169 9.43 -15.44 9.65
C LEU A 169 9.09 -14.30 10.62
N GLN A 170 8.46 -14.62 11.74
CA GLN A 170 8.10 -13.62 12.76
C GLN A 170 9.32 -13.07 13.50
N SER A 171 10.35 -13.90 13.76
CA SER A 171 11.49 -13.54 14.61
C SER A 171 12.65 -12.91 13.85
N ALA A 172 12.82 -13.20 12.56
CA ALA A 172 14.09 -12.96 11.85
C ALA A 172 13.90 -12.58 10.38
N GLU A 173 12.88 -11.81 10.03
CA GLU A 173 12.56 -11.50 8.61
C GLU A 173 13.74 -10.89 7.84
N PHE A 174 14.56 -10.08 8.50
CA PHE A 174 15.72 -9.40 7.89
C PHE A 174 17.07 -10.00 8.31
N ASP A 175 17.05 -11.08 9.09
CA ASP A 175 18.23 -11.85 9.46
C ASP A 175 18.52 -12.93 8.41
N ALA A 176 19.56 -13.74 8.66
CA ALA A 176 19.85 -14.87 7.79
C ALA A 176 18.63 -15.84 7.71
N PRO A 177 18.29 -16.33 6.52
CA PRO A 177 17.21 -17.30 6.39
C PRO A 177 17.48 -18.54 7.24
N PRO A 178 16.45 -19.27 7.71
CA PRO A 178 16.63 -20.48 8.49
C PRO A 178 17.33 -21.56 7.64
N GLU A 179 17.82 -22.62 8.31
CA GLU A 179 18.44 -23.76 7.62
C GLU A 179 17.56 -24.30 6.48
N THR A 180 18.19 -24.76 5.40
CA THR A 180 17.51 -25.26 4.20
C THR A 180 16.45 -26.31 4.52
N ALA A 181 16.74 -27.22 5.46
CA ALA A 181 15.80 -28.26 5.89
C ALA A 181 14.49 -27.66 6.48
N VAL A 182 14.58 -26.53 7.20
CA VAL A 182 13.40 -25.83 7.75
C VAL A 182 12.60 -25.18 6.61
N GLN A 183 13.27 -24.56 5.65
CA GLN A 183 12.65 -23.95 4.48
C GLN A 183 11.90 -24.99 3.65
N GLU A 184 12.57 -26.12 3.31
CA GLU A 184 11.97 -27.21 2.51
C GLU A 184 10.77 -27.84 3.21
N ALA A 185 10.87 -28.09 4.51
CA ALA A 185 9.78 -28.63 5.30
C ALA A 185 8.56 -27.69 5.32
N TYR A 186 8.79 -26.38 5.47
CA TYR A 186 7.77 -25.34 5.45
C TYR A 186 7.04 -25.28 4.08
N PHE A 187 7.79 -25.15 2.99
CA PHE A 187 7.18 -25.09 1.65
C PHE A 187 6.44 -26.39 1.30
N THR A 188 6.98 -27.55 1.70
CA THR A 188 6.30 -28.85 1.51
C THR A 188 4.99 -28.91 2.29
N ALA A 189 4.98 -28.41 3.54
CA ALA A 189 3.79 -28.39 4.38
C ALA A 189 2.69 -27.48 3.79
N ILE A 190 3.05 -26.26 3.35
CA ILE A 190 2.10 -25.36 2.68
C ILE A 190 1.55 -25.98 1.40
N ALA A 191 2.41 -26.50 0.53
CA ALA A 191 1.97 -27.13 -0.73
C ALA A 191 1.01 -28.30 -0.49
N ARG A 192 1.28 -29.12 0.53
CA ARG A 192 0.40 -30.22 0.92
C ARG A 192 -0.92 -29.72 1.48
N PHE A 193 -0.91 -28.70 2.33
CA PHE A 193 -2.13 -28.10 2.90
C PHE A 193 -3.03 -27.55 1.79
N VAL A 194 -2.46 -26.74 0.89
CA VAL A 194 -3.17 -26.22 -0.29
C VAL A 194 -3.75 -27.35 -1.15
N SER A 195 -2.97 -28.43 -1.39
CA SER A 195 -3.44 -29.59 -2.17
C SER A 195 -4.62 -30.32 -1.49
N LEU A 196 -4.63 -30.41 -0.16
CA LEU A 196 -5.71 -31.00 0.61
C LEU A 196 -6.97 -30.14 0.55
N LEU A 197 -6.84 -28.83 0.79
CA LEU A 197 -7.95 -27.87 0.70
C LEU A 197 -8.63 -27.91 -0.68
N ARG A 198 -7.85 -27.87 -1.76
CA ARG A 198 -8.41 -27.90 -3.13
C ARG A 198 -9.13 -29.20 -3.49
N ARG A 199 -8.80 -30.33 -2.83
CA ARG A 199 -9.54 -31.59 -3.02
C ARG A 199 -10.86 -31.60 -2.28
N ASP A 200 -10.95 -30.91 -1.16
CA ASP A 200 -12.13 -30.85 -0.31
C ASP A 200 -13.09 -29.70 -0.71
N ASP A 201 -12.66 -28.86 -1.64
CA ASP A 201 -13.35 -27.62 -2.09
C ASP A 201 -14.74 -27.87 -2.70
N ALA A 202 -15.06 -29.13 -3.06
CA ALA A 202 -16.41 -29.53 -3.46
C ALA A 202 -17.44 -29.46 -2.29
N ALA A 203 -16.97 -29.31 -1.05
CA ALA A 203 -17.80 -29.29 0.17
C ALA A 203 -17.67 -27.99 1.02
N ALA A 204 -16.70 -27.11 0.78
CA ALA A 204 -16.24 -26.15 1.80
C ALA A 204 -16.52 -24.66 1.56
N GLY A 205 -17.16 -24.22 0.48
CA GLY A 205 -17.65 -22.82 0.30
C GLY A 205 -16.59 -21.70 0.42
N ASP A 206 -17.03 -20.44 0.58
CA ASP A 206 -16.20 -19.22 0.61
C ASP A 206 -15.06 -19.21 1.66
N ALA A 207 -15.22 -19.92 2.79
CA ALA A 207 -14.22 -19.98 3.85
C ALA A 207 -12.91 -20.64 3.38
N SER A 208 -12.97 -21.63 2.50
CA SER A 208 -11.78 -22.27 1.93
C SER A 208 -11.01 -21.36 1.00
N GLY A 209 -11.69 -20.49 0.25
CA GLY A 209 -11.07 -19.50 -0.64
C GLY A 209 -10.20 -18.51 0.13
N GLN A 210 -10.65 -18.04 1.29
CA GLN A 210 -9.88 -17.14 2.15
C GLN A 210 -8.65 -17.85 2.73
N VAL A 211 -8.78 -19.06 3.26
CA VAL A 211 -7.64 -19.83 3.79
C VAL A 211 -6.60 -20.13 2.70
N LEU A 212 -7.03 -20.43 1.47
CA LEU A 212 -6.11 -20.61 0.34
C LEU A 212 -5.33 -19.34 0.02
N ALA A 213 -5.98 -18.16 0.05
CA ALA A 213 -5.30 -16.88 -0.15
C ALA A 213 -4.31 -16.58 1.00
N GLU A 214 -4.68 -16.88 2.23
CA GLU A 214 -3.83 -16.71 3.40
C GLU A 214 -2.59 -17.63 3.36
N LEU A 215 -2.75 -18.88 2.96
CA LEU A 215 -1.61 -19.79 2.75
C LEU A 215 -0.72 -19.35 1.60
N ALA A 216 -1.30 -18.81 0.51
CA ALA A 216 -0.54 -18.25 -0.58
C ALA A 216 0.26 -17.01 -0.15
N SER A 217 -0.30 -16.16 0.72
CA SER A 217 0.39 -15.02 1.31
C SER A 217 1.54 -15.45 2.22
N LEU A 218 1.36 -16.48 3.05
CA LEU A 218 2.41 -17.07 3.87
C LEU A 218 3.56 -17.66 3.04
N ASP A 219 3.25 -18.40 1.96
CA ASP A 219 4.25 -18.92 1.01
C ASP A 219 5.03 -17.78 0.36
N ALA A 220 4.33 -16.74 -0.08
CA ALA A 220 4.93 -15.59 -0.73
C ALA A 220 5.83 -14.78 0.23
N TRP A 221 5.43 -14.62 1.49
CA TRP A 221 6.29 -13.99 2.50
C TRP A 221 7.58 -14.77 2.71
N ALA A 222 7.52 -16.10 2.86
CA ALA A 222 8.71 -16.94 2.99
C ALA A 222 9.62 -16.85 1.75
N ARG A 223 9.04 -16.85 0.55
CA ARG A 223 9.82 -16.67 -0.70
C ARG A 223 10.48 -15.30 -0.77
N PHE A 224 9.79 -14.24 -0.35
CA PHE A 224 10.39 -12.91 -0.26
C PHE A 224 11.54 -12.89 0.75
N ALA A 225 11.30 -13.32 1.99
CA ALA A 225 12.25 -13.22 3.08
C ALA A 225 13.47 -14.15 2.92
N TRP A 226 13.28 -15.37 2.39
CA TRP A 226 14.31 -16.39 2.35
C TRP A 226 14.95 -16.59 0.97
N LEU A 227 14.22 -16.29 -0.11
CA LEU A 227 14.66 -16.58 -1.48
C LEU A 227 14.79 -15.31 -2.34
N GLY A 228 14.49 -14.14 -1.81
CA GLY A 228 14.62 -12.86 -2.51
C GLY A 228 13.59 -12.64 -3.64
N HIS A 229 12.41 -13.28 -3.57
CA HIS A 229 11.34 -13.03 -4.53
C HIS A 229 10.73 -11.64 -4.35
N SER A 230 9.95 -11.18 -5.34
CA SER A 230 9.31 -9.87 -5.30
C SER A 230 8.20 -9.79 -4.25
N ARG A 231 8.30 -8.86 -3.30
CA ARG A 231 7.21 -8.51 -2.37
C ARG A 231 6.02 -7.90 -3.10
N ASP A 232 6.28 -7.08 -4.11
CA ASP A 232 5.23 -6.43 -4.89
C ASP A 232 4.35 -7.41 -5.66
N GLU A 233 4.92 -8.49 -6.21
CA GLU A 233 4.13 -9.56 -6.83
C GLU A 233 3.20 -10.24 -5.83
N ALA A 234 3.68 -10.50 -4.62
CA ALA A 234 2.88 -11.07 -3.54
C ALA A 234 1.75 -10.11 -3.10
N MET A 235 2.09 -8.83 -2.92
CA MET A 235 1.10 -7.78 -2.59
C MET A 235 0.05 -7.64 -3.70
N ALA A 236 0.46 -7.68 -4.97
CA ALA A 236 -0.47 -7.61 -6.09
C ALA A 236 -1.38 -8.84 -6.18
N ALA A 237 -0.87 -10.03 -5.85
CA ALA A 237 -1.70 -11.24 -5.77
C ALA A 237 -2.77 -11.12 -4.68
N ASN A 238 -2.40 -10.64 -3.47
CA ASN A 238 -3.32 -10.39 -2.38
C ASN A 238 -4.37 -9.32 -2.75
N LEU A 239 -3.95 -8.18 -3.29
CA LEU A 239 -4.87 -7.12 -3.73
C LEU A 239 -5.79 -7.62 -4.84
N GLY A 240 -5.28 -8.40 -5.80
CA GLY A 240 -6.07 -9.02 -6.85
C GLY A 240 -7.12 -10.00 -6.32
N TRP A 241 -6.81 -10.73 -5.24
CA TRP A 241 -7.76 -11.60 -4.55
C TRP A 241 -8.84 -10.77 -3.83
N LEU A 242 -8.46 -9.70 -3.14
CA LEU A 242 -9.43 -8.78 -2.51
C LEU A 242 -10.44 -8.23 -3.52
N ILE A 243 -9.96 -7.77 -4.69
CA ILE A 243 -10.81 -7.21 -5.75
C ILE A 243 -11.76 -8.24 -6.35
N ARG A 244 -11.30 -9.50 -6.56
CA ARG A 244 -12.10 -10.52 -7.24
C ARG A 244 -13.02 -11.30 -6.33
N HIS A 245 -12.60 -11.54 -5.08
CA HIS A 245 -13.24 -12.53 -4.21
C HIS A 245 -13.81 -11.91 -2.92
N LYS A 246 -13.07 -11.03 -2.24
CA LYS A 246 -13.56 -10.42 -0.98
C LYS A 246 -14.54 -9.27 -1.26
N HIS A 247 -14.24 -8.44 -2.25
CA HIS A 247 -15.00 -7.22 -2.56
C HIS A 247 -15.38 -7.14 -4.06
N PRO A 248 -16.04 -8.16 -4.64
CA PRO A 248 -16.37 -8.17 -6.07
C PRO A 248 -17.32 -7.03 -6.42
N GLY A 249 -16.95 -6.25 -7.47
CA GLY A 249 -17.76 -5.15 -7.97
C GLY A 249 -17.78 -3.88 -7.10
N ARG A 250 -17.03 -3.84 -6.00
CA ARG A 250 -16.93 -2.65 -5.14
C ARG A 250 -15.84 -1.71 -5.60
N LYS A 251 -15.96 -0.44 -5.20
CA LYS A 251 -14.96 0.59 -5.47
C LYS A 251 -13.91 0.61 -4.36
N ILE A 252 -12.63 0.52 -4.74
CA ILE A 252 -11.53 0.29 -3.81
C ILE A 252 -10.54 1.46 -3.83
N ILE A 253 -10.23 2.01 -2.68
CA ILE A 253 -9.11 2.92 -2.45
C ILE A 253 -7.91 2.08 -2.00
N VAL A 254 -6.79 2.19 -2.69
CA VAL A 254 -5.51 1.56 -2.32
C VAL A 254 -4.62 2.63 -1.72
N TRP A 255 -4.11 2.38 -0.51
CA TRP A 255 -3.22 3.28 0.21
C TRP A 255 -1.84 2.64 0.32
N ALA A 256 -0.84 3.20 -0.36
CA ALA A 256 0.51 2.66 -0.41
C ALA A 256 1.57 3.74 -0.68
N HIS A 257 2.85 3.35 -0.68
CA HIS A 257 3.92 4.19 -1.18
C HIS A 257 3.80 4.41 -2.70
N ASN A 258 4.27 5.54 -3.21
CA ASN A 258 4.22 5.88 -4.63
C ASN A 258 4.81 4.78 -5.53
N ASN A 259 5.92 4.18 -5.13
CA ASN A 259 6.55 3.10 -5.89
C ASN A 259 5.60 1.92 -6.11
N HIS A 260 4.85 1.53 -5.07
CA HIS A 260 3.94 0.39 -5.16
C HIS A 260 2.74 0.65 -6.09
N ILE A 261 2.30 1.90 -6.21
CA ILE A 261 1.17 2.27 -7.08
C ILE A 261 1.56 2.58 -8.54
N LEU A 262 2.85 2.54 -8.86
CA LEU A 262 3.35 2.81 -10.21
C LEU A 262 2.76 1.82 -11.22
N LYS A 263 1.94 2.31 -12.16
CA LYS A 263 1.25 1.47 -13.15
C LYS A 263 2.16 0.88 -14.22
N ASN A 264 3.31 1.50 -14.46
CA ASN A 264 4.23 1.08 -15.50
C ASN A 264 5.68 1.18 -15.05
N SER A 265 6.32 0.02 -14.86
CA SER A 265 7.72 -0.06 -14.45
C SER A 265 8.71 0.47 -15.52
N THR A 266 8.28 0.65 -16.78
CA THR A 266 9.14 1.26 -17.81
C THR A 266 9.53 2.70 -17.50
N VAL A 267 8.85 3.38 -16.57
CA VAL A 267 9.28 4.67 -16.02
C VAL A 267 10.71 4.58 -15.48
N TYR A 268 11.08 3.49 -14.82
CA TYR A 268 12.44 3.27 -14.33
C TYR A 268 13.45 2.92 -15.43
N LEU A 269 13.01 2.32 -16.55
CA LEU A 269 13.88 2.03 -17.70
C LEU A 269 14.41 3.32 -18.32
N ASP A 270 13.60 4.37 -18.28
CA ASP A 270 13.81 5.63 -18.96
C ASP A 270 14.34 6.74 -18.02
N VAL A 271 14.69 6.45 -16.76
CA VAL A 271 15.31 7.44 -15.85
C VAL A 271 16.67 7.89 -16.41
N ARG A 272 16.85 9.21 -16.55
CA ARG A 272 18.00 9.81 -17.23
C ARG A 272 19.11 10.31 -16.31
N ASP A 273 18.93 10.25 -15.00
CA ASP A 273 19.79 10.91 -14.02
C ASP A 273 20.88 10.04 -13.41
N LYS A 274 21.86 10.74 -12.79
CA LYS A 274 22.93 10.15 -11.96
C LYS A 274 22.53 10.23 -10.48
N GLY A 275 22.92 9.25 -9.69
CA GLY A 275 22.61 9.21 -8.24
C GLY A 275 21.92 7.91 -7.86
N PRO A 276 21.08 7.87 -6.81
CA PRO A 276 20.29 6.65 -6.45
C PRO A 276 19.44 6.15 -7.62
N ALA A 277 18.92 7.05 -8.46
CA ALA A 277 18.29 6.69 -9.73
C ALA A 277 19.25 6.01 -10.70
N ALA A 278 20.56 6.26 -10.62
CA ALA A 278 21.54 5.57 -11.44
C ALA A 278 21.70 4.09 -11.07
N GLN A 279 21.42 3.69 -9.84
CA GLN A 279 21.40 2.26 -9.47
C GLN A 279 20.26 1.54 -10.18
N ILE A 280 19.08 2.16 -10.25
CA ILE A 280 17.94 1.65 -11.01
C ILE A 280 18.25 1.71 -12.51
N ALA A 281 18.84 2.79 -13.00
CA ALA A 281 19.27 2.93 -14.39
C ALA A 281 20.33 1.88 -14.77
N ALA A 282 21.22 1.51 -13.84
CA ALA A 282 22.25 0.50 -14.03
C ALA A 282 21.73 -0.95 -14.01
N MET A 283 20.49 -1.19 -13.59
CA MET A 283 19.86 -2.51 -13.67
C MET A 283 19.75 -2.95 -15.13
N SER A 284 19.95 -4.26 -15.39
CA SER A 284 19.66 -4.84 -16.70
C SER A 284 18.16 -4.72 -17.03
N ASP A 285 17.79 -4.74 -18.29
CA ASP A 285 16.39 -4.70 -18.72
C ASP A 285 15.57 -5.85 -18.13
N ALA A 286 16.19 -7.03 -17.94
CA ALA A 286 15.57 -8.16 -17.26
C ALA A 286 15.28 -7.83 -15.77
N GLN A 287 16.22 -7.21 -15.04
CA GLN A 287 16.00 -6.79 -13.67
C GLN A 287 14.93 -5.71 -13.56
N LYS A 288 14.92 -4.74 -14.47
CA LYS A 288 13.90 -3.68 -14.50
C LYS A 288 12.52 -4.21 -14.86
N THR A 289 12.44 -5.17 -15.78
CA THR A 289 11.18 -5.85 -16.14
C THR A 289 10.69 -6.73 -14.99
N ALA A 290 11.60 -7.31 -14.20
CA ALA A 290 11.31 -8.06 -12.98
C ALA A 290 10.88 -7.15 -11.81
N LEU A 291 11.05 -5.83 -11.90
CA LEU A 291 10.45 -4.86 -10.97
C LEU A 291 8.92 -4.81 -11.21
N ALA A 292 8.23 -5.85 -10.78
CA ALA A 292 6.78 -5.87 -10.78
C ALA A 292 6.28 -5.03 -9.60
N TYR A 293 5.80 -3.81 -9.86
CA TYR A 293 5.10 -3.02 -8.87
C TYR A 293 3.63 -3.40 -8.81
N VAL A 294 3.01 -3.29 -7.63
CA VAL A 294 1.58 -3.59 -7.40
C VAL A 294 0.71 -2.91 -8.45
N GLY A 295 0.89 -1.58 -8.64
CA GLY A 295 0.15 -0.80 -9.62
C GLY A 295 0.24 -1.35 -11.04
N GLY A 296 1.43 -1.79 -11.46
CA GLY A 296 1.64 -2.38 -12.78
C GLY A 296 0.97 -3.74 -12.97
N VAL A 297 1.03 -4.61 -11.95
CA VAL A 297 0.38 -5.92 -12.00
C VAL A 297 -1.14 -5.76 -11.99
N ILE A 298 -1.68 -4.91 -11.11
CA ILE A 298 -3.12 -4.67 -10.99
C ILE A 298 -3.67 -3.98 -12.25
N SER A 299 -2.96 -3.00 -12.83
CA SER A 299 -3.40 -2.33 -14.06
C SER A 299 -3.48 -3.29 -15.24
N ARG A 300 -2.59 -4.27 -15.34
CA ARG A 300 -2.68 -5.31 -16.38
C ARG A 300 -3.81 -6.31 -16.11
N ALA A 301 -4.05 -6.63 -14.84
CA ALA A 301 -5.11 -7.57 -14.45
C ALA A 301 -6.53 -6.97 -14.53
N PHE A 302 -6.64 -5.66 -14.42
CA PHE A 302 -7.88 -4.88 -14.43
C PHE A 302 -7.71 -3.65 -15.33
N PRO A 303 -7.60 -3.85 -16.66
CA PRO A 303 -7.39 -2.74 -17.60
C PRO A 303 -8.53 -1.73 -17.49
N ASP A 304 -8.17 -0.44 -17.65
CA ASP A 304 -9.09 0.71 -17.62
C ASP A 304 -9.83 0.93 -16.28
N ARG A 305 -9.56 0.14 -15.24
CA ARG A 305 -10.18 0.27 -13.92
C ARG A 305 -9.32 0.99 -12.89
N VAL A 306 -8.03 1.21 -13.15
CA VAL A 306 -7.05 1.74 -12.18
C VAL A 306 -6.73 3.20 -12.44
N CYS A 307 -6.86 4.03 -11.41
CA CYS A 307 -6.36 5.41 -11.33
C CYS A 307 -5.26 5.50 -10.27
N ALA A 308 -4.06 5.92 -10.63
CA ALA A 308 -2.94 6.10 -9.71
C ALA A 308 -2.64 7.59 -9.53
N ILE A 309 -2.73 8.07 -8.28
CA ILE A 309 -2.47 9.45 -7.87
C ILE A 309 -1.30 9.44 -6.90
N ALA A 310 -0.14 9.92 -7.33
CA ALA A 310 1.05 10.03 -6.50
C ALA A 310 1.02 11.31 -5.64
N THR A 311 1.80 11.37 -4.58
CA THR A 311 1.99 12.60 -3.78
C THR A 311 3.46 12.97 -3.72
N THR A 312 3.76 14.29 -3.79
CA THR A 312 5.10 14.82 -3.61
C THR A 312 5.09 16.08 -2.74
N LEU A 313 6.26 16.43 -2.19
CA LEU A 313 6.43 17.51 -1.23
C LEU A 313 7.31 18.62 -1.79
N GLY A 314 6.98 19.86 -1.46
CA GLY A 314 7.82 21.02 -1.70
C GLY A 314 8.96 21.13 -0.71
N ARG A 315 8.70 21.48 0.54
CA ARG A 315 9.66 21.80 1.59
C ARG A 315 9.15 21.34 2.96
N GLY A 316 9.86 21.65 4.04
CA GLY A 316 9.45 21.32 5.41
C GLY A 316 10.22 20.14 5.98
N HIS A 317 9.57 19.33 6.77
CA HIS A 317 10.17 18.18 7.46
C HIS A 317 9.26 16.96 7.37
N VAL A 318 9.85 15.79 7.46
CA VAL A 318 9.14 14.50 7.59
C VAL A 318 9.75 13.73 8.75
N SER A 319 8.99 12.84 9.39
CA SER A 319 9.55 11.98 10.42
C SER A 319 10.62 11.05 9.84
N ALA A 320 11.71 10.90 10.58
CA ALA A 320 12.81 10.01 10.23
C ALA A 320 12.48 8.58 10.69
N LEU A 321 11.89 7.77 9.82
CA LEU A 321 11.60 6.38 10.12
C LEU A 321 12.87 5.54 9.98
N SER A 322 13.22 4.80 11.03
CA SER A 322 14.27 3.78 10.96
C SER A 322 13.71 2.50 10.34
N HIS A 323 14.57 1.63 9.79
CA HIS A 323 14.16 0.29 9.33
C HIS A 323 13.50 -0.54 10.43
N LYS A 324 13.79 -0.26 11.70
CA LYS A 324 13.13 -0.87 12.87
C LYS A 324 11.65 -0.50 13.00
N ALA A 325 11.23 0.60 12.38
CA ALA A 325 9.82 0.99 12.32
C ALA A 325 8.93 -0.04 11.61
N LEU A 326 9.53 -0.90 10.80
CA LEU A 326 8.84 -1.97 10.07
C LEU A 326 8.82 -3.31 10.82
N ASP A 327 9.57 -3.44 11.92
CA ASP A 327 9.66 -4.67 12.74
C ASP A 327 8.74 -4.66 13.96
N GLY A 328 7.95 -3.59 14.15
CA GLY A 328 7.01 -3.43 15.27
C GLY A 328 7.63 -2.87 16.54
N SER A 329 8.85 -2.30 16.47
CA SER A 329 9.40 -1.49 17.56
C SER A 329 8.69 -0.12 17.61
N GLU A 330 8.61 0.49 18.81
CA GLU A 330 8.01 1.82 18.96
C GLU A 330 8.75 2.85 18.10
N ILE A 331 7.98 3.59 17.29
CA ILE A 331 8.49 4.70 16.48
C ILE A 331 8.44 5.98 17.31
N ASP A 332 9.57 6.65 17.42
CA ASP A 332 9.61 8.05 17.89
C ASP A 332 9.24 8.99 16.73
N PHE A 333 8.00 9.40 16.67
CA PHE A 333 7.50 10.31 15.64
C PHE A 333 8.07 11.74 15.74
N SER A 334 8.67 12.11 16.88
CA SER A 334 9.25 13.45 17.07
C SER A 334 10.57 13.66 16.33
N VAL A 335 11.27 12.59 15.98
CA VAL A 335 12.52 12.66 15.21
C VAL A 335 12.20 12.97 13.76
N THR A 336 12.61 14.14 13.29
CA THR A 336 12.34 14.60 11.92
C THR A 336 13.63 14.81 11.10
N ARG A 337 13.50 14.77 9.78
CA ARG A 337 14.51 15.17 8.82
C ARG A 337 13.95 16.19 7.83
N PRO A 338 14.76 17.11 7.31
CA PRO A 338 14.28 18.06 6.31
C PRO A 338 13.88 17.36 5.00
N VAL A 339 12.87 17.88 4.34
CA VAL A 339 12.57 17.57 2.95
C VAL A 339 13.76 18.06 2.11
N PRO A 340 14.34 17.24 1.21
CA PRO A 340 15.46 17.66 0.39
C PRO A 340 15.14 18.94 -0.42
N THR A 341 16.12 19.79 -0.66
CA THR A 341 15.97 20.97 -1.53
C THR A 341 15.55 20.53 -2.94
N GLN A 342 14.62 21.28 -3.53
CA GLN A 342 14.17 21.00 -4.89
C GLN A 342 15.27 21.33 -5.91
N GLU A 343 15.36 20.48 -6.94
CA GLU A 343 16.13 20.84 -8.14
C GLU A 343 15.40 21.98 -8.89
N PRO A 344 16.12 23.00 -9.40
CA PRO A 344 15.49 24.18 -10.00
C PRO A 344 14.55 23.90 -11.18
N ASP A 345 14.77 22.80 -11.88
CA ASP A 345 14.01 22.34 -13.05
C ASP A 345 12.95 21.28 -12.71
N SER A 346 12.70 21.04 -11.41
CA SER A 346 11.75 20.01 -10.95
C SER A 346 10.30 20.52 -10.94
N LEU A 347 9.36 19.55 -10.95
CA LEU A 347 7.93 19.78 -10.74
C LEU A 347 7.71 20.54 -9.41
N GLU A 348 8.38 20.11 -8.35
CA GLU A 348 8.25 20.71 -7.02
C GLU A 348 8.69 22.17 -7.00
N ALA A 349 9.79 22.53 -7.67
CA ALA A 349 10.24 23.91 -7.80
C ALA A 349 9.22 24.76 -8.57
N ALA A 350 8.73 24.26 -9.70
CA ALA A 350 7.73 24.96 -10.52
C ALA A 350 6.41 25.23 -9.79
N LEU A 351 6.03 24.34 -8.85
CA LEU A 351 4.79 24.46 -8.07
C LEU A 351 4.98 25.28 -6.79
N LEU A 352 6.17 25.28 -6.21
CA LEU A 352 6.48 26.07 -5.01
C LEU A 352 6.26 27.58 -5.25
N ASP A 353 6.63 28.08 -6.42
CA ASP A 353 6.49 29.49 -6.80
C ASP A 353 5.02 29.92 -6.98
N ARG A 354 4.09 28.99 -7.12
CA ARG A 354 2.65 29.31 -7.27
C ARG A 354 1.96 29.74 -5.98
N GLY A 355 2.59 29.56 -4.83
CA GLY A 355 2.10 30.03 -3.53
C GLY A 355 0.95 29.23 -2.91
N SER A 356 0.36 28.26 -3.60
CA SER A 356 -0.73 27.42 -3.10
C SER A 356 -0.23 26.37 -2.09
N GLY A 357 -1.03 26.08 -1.07
CA GLY A 357 -0.72 25.05 -0.06
C GLY A 357 -0.68 23.63 -0.64
N ALA A 358 -1.59 23.36 -1.57
CA ALA A 358 -1.65 22.10 -2.31
C ALA A 358 -2.08 22.32 -3.77
N VAL A 359 -1.67 21.40 -4.65
CA VAL A 359 -1.99 21.44 -6.09
C VAL A 359 -2.21 20.03 -6.62
N VAL A 360 -3.31 19.80 -7.33
CA VAL A 360 -3.49 18.60 -8.16
C VAL A 360 -2.92 18.89 -9.54
N VAL A 361 -2.09 17.99 -10.04
CA VAL A 361 -1.52 18.04 -11.39
C VAL A 361 -2.07 16.85 -12.19
N ASP A 362 -2.89 17.12 -13.19
CA ASP A 362 -3.41 16.10 -14.11
C ASP A 362 -2.36 15.77 -15.18
N PHE A 363 -2.01 14.51 -15.32
CA PHE A 363 -1.03 14.05 -16.32
C PHE A 363 -1.66 13.62 -17.63
N LYS A 364 -3.00 13.66 -17.76
CA LYS A 364 -3.70 13.26 -18.97
C LYS A 364 -3.31 14.08 -20.21
N GLY A 365 -2.91 15.35 -20.00
CA GLY A 365 -2.44 16.23 -21.08
C GLY A 365 -0.97 16.04 -21.49
N LEU A 366 -0.21 15.23 -20.75
CA LEU A 366 1.18 14.95 -21.06
C LEU A 366 1.28 13.93 -22.21
N ALA A 367 2.14 14.19 -23.18
CA ALA A 367 2.49 13.16 -24.14
C ALA A 367 3.20 11.99 -23.42
N HIS A 368 2.98 10.76 -23.88
CA HIS A 368 3.57 9.54 -23.29
C HIS A 368 5.11 9.55 -23.23
N GLY A 369 5.75 10.50 -23.91
CA GLY A 369 7.19 10.69 -23.94
C GLY A 369 7.69 11.92 -23.17
N ASP A 370 6.81 12.67 -22.50
CA ASP A 370 7.21 13.88 -21.77
C ASP A 370 7.98 13.51 -20.50
N PHE A 371 9.23 13.94 -20.45
CA PHE A 371 10.14 13.79 -19.32
C PHE A 371 10.12 15.05 -18.48
N PHE A 372 10.07 14.87 -17.18
CA PHE A 372 10.29 15.95 -16.23
C PHE A 372 10.95 15.43 -14.96
N ARG A 373 11.58 16.31 -14.22
CA ARG A 373 12.24 16.03 -12.96
C ARG A 373 11.24 16.09 -11.81
N SER A 374 11.27 15.09 -10.92
CA SER A 374 10.43 15.08 -9.71
C SER A 374 10.92 14.04 -8.68
N ARG A 375 10.43 14.17 -7.44
CA ARG A 375 10.58 13.19 -6.35
C ARG A 375 9.37 12.27 -6.21
N LEU A 376 8.59 12.13 -7.27
CA LEU A 376 7.39 11.28 -7.25
C LEU A 376 7.70 9.81 -6.98
N LEU A 377 8.87 9.31 -7.31
CA LEU A 377 9.23 7.91 -7.01
C LEU A 377 9.53 7.72 -5.52
N ASP A 378 10.32 8.61 -4.94
CA ASP A 378 10.71 8.58 -3.54
C ASP A 378 11.21 9.97 -3.13
N LEU A 379 10.87 10.41 -1.91
CA LEU A 379 11.25 11.72 -1.40
C LEU A 379 12.76 11.93 -1.32
N SER A 380 13.53 10.87 -1.17
CA SER A 380 15.00 10.95 -0.94
C SER A 380 15.79 11.29 -2.20
N PHE A 381 15.21 11.16 -3.39
CA PHE A 381 15.90 11.47 -4.64
C PHE A 381 14.98 12.12 -5.68
N SER A 382 15.57 13.00 -6.49
CA SER A 382 14.93 13.60 -7.65
C SER A 382 15.37 12.87 -8.92
N ALA A 383 14.45 12.55 -9.81
CA ALA A 383 14.73 11.85 -11.04
C ALA A 383 14.01 12.50 -12.23
N GLU A 384 14.66 12.51 -13.41
CA GLU A 384 14.02 12.86 -14.67
C GLU A 384 13.46 11.59 -15.32
N ALA A 385 12.12 11.50 -15.41
CA ALA A 385 11.42 10.31 -15.90
C ALA A 385 10.10 10.67 -16.58
N PRO A 386 9.53 9.73 -17.38
CA PRO A 386 8.23 9.93 -18.04
C PRO A 386 7.07 9.55 -17.09
N TYR A 387 6.89 10.31 -16.03
CA TYR A 387 5.96 10.00 -14.93
C TYR A 387 4.50 9.82 -15.38
N GLY A 388 4.05 10.51 -16.45
CA GLY A 388 2.71 10.34 -17.03
C GLY A 388 2.42 8.94 -17.58
N ARG A 389 3.44 8.07 -17.72
CA ARG A 389 3.24 6.64 -18.01
C ARG A 389 2.92 5.82 -16.76
N GLY A 390 3.35 6.30 -15.60
CA GLY A 390 3.25 5.57 -14.32
C GLY A 390 2.09 6.01 -13.45
N TYR A 391 1.71 7.27 -13.53
CA TYR A 391 0.64 7.87 -12.73
C TYR A 391 -0.34 8.61 -13.63
N ASP A 392 -1.60 8.73 -13.20
CA ASP A 392 -2.63 9.55 -13.88
C ASP A 392 -2.57 11.00 -13.42
N ALA A 393 -2.16 11.23 -12.17
CA ALA A 393 -2.03 12.54 -11.57
C ALA A 393 -1.00 12.52 -10.43
N ALA A 394 -0.60 13.73 -10.01
CA ALA A 394 0.12 13.93 -8.76
C ALA A 394 -0.58 14.99 -7.90
N ILE A 395 -0.45 14.85 -6.57
CA ILE A 395 -0.78 15.90 -5.63
C ILE A 395 0.53 16.42 -5.03
N TYR A 396 0.77 17.71 -5.23
CA TYR A 396 1.85 18.42 -4.61
C TYR A 396 1.37 19.07 -3.32
N LEU A 397 2.13 18.89 -2.25
CA LEU A 397 1.99 19.60 -0.98
C LEU A 397 3.19 20.52 -0.81
N ARG A 398 2.93 21.82 -0.55
CA ARG A 398 3.99 22.80 -0.38
C ARG A 398 4.83 22.52 0.85
N ASP A 399 4.20 22.23 1.97
CA ASP A 399 4.84 22.08 3.26
C ASP A 399 4.61 20.64 3.78
N GLY A 400 5.70 19.89 3.94
CA GLY A 400 5.72 18.58 4.60
C GLY A 400 5.80 18.74 6.11
N GLU A 401 5.23 17.80 6.85
CA GLU A 401 5.19 17.78 8.31
C GLU A 401 5.54 16.40 8.85
N GLY A 402 6.06 16.32 10.08
CA GLY A 402 6.25 15.05 10.77
C GLY A 402 4.91 14.37 11.10
N LEU A 403 5.02 13.15 11.61
CA LEU A 403 3.88 12.30 11.99
C LEU A 403 3.24 12.70 13.33
N ALA A 404 3.97 13.45 14.17
CA ALA A 404 3.54 13.89 15.49
C ALA A 404 2.41 14.91 15.44
#